data_f5315fce1d7d6c1e50df3b1f745ade47
#
_entry.id   f5315fce1d7d6c1e50df3b1f745ade47
#
_cell.length_a   1.000
_cell.length_b   1.000
_cell.length_c   1.000
_cell.angle_alpha   90.00
_cell.angle_beta   90.00
_cell.angle_gamma   90.00
#
_symmetry.space_group_name_H-M   'P 1'
#
loop_
_entity.id
_entity.type
_entity.pdbx_description
1 polymer ?
#
loop_
_entity_poly.entity_id
_entity_poly.type
_entity_poly.pdbx_seq_one_letter_code
_entity_poly.pdbx_strand_id
1 'polypeptide(L)'
;MSNGISEKVTPTSEVEAVPASTGGPVYDDEKVDYNRSGAIDAETIEHAMTVVEAARAYPAASWWAFVMSCTIIMESYCVFLMGQFIATHQFAVDFGVWSDNKNDWIISAPWQSAFQCSGPLGAFIGVFMAGPITSWIGYRWATIGGLMFLNAAILIFYFGNSQGMFFAAQILEGLPWGIFIANAPAYCAEIVPLRLRAPATQMLQMFWAIGSIIVGGITYHYQTRNDSSAYRIPIALQWMFPTPLAILMFIAPESPWWLVRKGRLADAEKAVRRLGRASATDNSADAVAMMRRTIDLEKSDKQPSIIELWKGTDLYRTLIVCGVYASQNLTGNLIANQAVYFFKQAGMADNTAFGLGLITSALQLIMVMLSWILTTYLGRRTIYVYGQFIACGFLIALGIAGSVDSTGTNKAASNAQASLGLLVSVLFCLGPAPASWVIIGETSSVRLRPLTTGIGRGAYYVVNIPCIFLASYMLNDDKWNLGGKSGYVWAGTAFICSALSWLFIPEMKHRSFREIDILFQRHVPARHWKNTVVDINDDE
;
A
#
# COMPACT_ATOMS: atom_id res chain seq x y z
N MET A 1 -34.72 -32.78 -63.06
CA MET A 1 -34.72 -31.63 -63.97
C MET A 1 -34.36 -30.43 -63.09
N SER A 2 -33.22 -30.03 -63.18
CA SER A 2 -32.47 -29.16 -64.06
C SER A 2 -31.99 -27.91 -63.34
N ASN A 3 -30.66 -27.79 -63.29
CA ASN A 3 -29.81 -26.59 -63.44
C ASN A 3 -29.89 -25.53 -62.29
N GLY A 4 -28.92 -25.21 -61.54
CA GLY A 4 -27.45 -25.06 -61.81
C GLY A 4 -27.13 -23.66 -62.33
N ILE A 5 -26.71 -22.71 -61.50
CA ILE A 5 -25.82 -21.63 -61.94
C ILE A 5 -24.92 -21.28 -60.72
N SER A 6 -23.64 -21.51 -60.93
CA SER A 6 -22.54 -21.06 -60.08
C SER A 6 -22.14 -19.65 -60.53
N GLU A 7 -22.23 -18.67 -59.67
CA GLU A 7 -21.64 -17.35 -59.92
C GLU A 7 -20.39 -17.17 -59.08
N LYS A 8 -19.25 -17.11 -59.77
CA LYS A 8 -17.95 -16.71 -59.23
C LYS A 8 -17.96 -15.20 -59.00
N VAL A 9 -17.86 -14.76 -57.80
CA VAL A 9 -17.55 -13.37 -57.47
C VAL A 9 -16.02 -13.25 -57.28
N THR A 10 -15.39 -12.54 -58.18
CA THR A 10 -14.00 -12.06 -58.07
C THR A 10 -13.96 -10.79 -57.21
N PRO A 11 -13.05 -10.65 -56.24
CA PRO A 11 -12.87 -9.37 -55.58
C PRO A 11 -11.83 -8.54 -56.34
N THR A 12 -12.23 -7.44 -56.94
CA THR A 12 -11.38 -6.33 -57.32
C THR A 12 -11.74 -5.12 -56.48
N SER A 13 -10.87 -4.72 -55.60
CA SER A 13 -10.74 -3.32 -55.16
C SER A 13 -9.27 -3.08 -54.79
N GLU A 14 -8.59 -2.38 -55.67
CA GLU A 14 -7.32 -1.75 -55.46
C GLU A 14 -7.41 -0.79 -54.26
N VAL A 15 -6.59 -1.01 -53.25
CA VAL A 15 -6.35 -0.04 -52.16
C VAL A 15 -5.14 0.77 -52.58
N GLU A 16 -5.34 2.06 -52.84
CA GLU A 16 -4.27 3.02 -53.09
C GLU A 16 -3.22 3.01 -51.97
N ALA A 17 -1.99 2.83 -52.40
CA ALA A 17 -0.83 2.89 -51.52
C ALA A 17 -0.55 4.33 -51.08
N VAL A 18 -0.61 4.60 -49.79
CA VAL A 18 -0.15 5.85 -49.18
C VAL A 18 1.39 5.83 -49.17
N PRO A 19 2.09 6.89 -49.64
CA PRO A 19 3.53 6.89 -49.74
C PRO A 19 4.20 6.87 -48.36
N ALA A 20 5.15 5.94 -48.19
CA ALA A 20 5.99 5.79 -47.02
C ALA A 20 6.84 7.04 -46.73
N SER A 21 6.65 7.66 -45.56
CA SER A 21 7.56 8.67 -45.05
C SER A 21 8.79 8.03 -44.45
N THR A 22 9.91 8.53 -44.84
CA THR A 22 11.31 8.18 -44.61
C THR A 22 11.68 7.87 -43.15
N GLY A 23 12.38 6.73 -42.94
CA GLY A 23 13.50 6.67 -41.99
C GLY A 23 13.18 6.13 -40.58
N GLY A 24 12.60 4.93 -40.49
CA GLY A 24 12.66 4.09 -39.28
C GLY A 24 13.29 2.72 -39.61
N PRO A 25 13.88 1.99 -38.67
CA PRO A 25 14.45 0.68 -38.96
C PRO A 25 13.37 -0.26 -39.49
N VAL A 26 13.61 -0.83 -40.66
CA VAL A 26 12.79 -1.86 -41.31
C VAL A 26 12.83 -3.10 -40.41
N TYR A 27 11.72 -3.38 -39.70
CA TYR A 27 11.53 -4.65 -39.01
C TYR A 27 10.96 -5.68 -39.96
N ASP A 28 11.55 -6.86 -39.93
CA ASP A 28 11.18 -8.04 -40.71
C ASP A 28 9.74 -8.46 -40.35
N ASP A 29 8.77 -8.15 -41.18
CA ASP A 29 7.34 -8.37 -40.91
C ASP A 29 6.99 -9.86 -40.66
N GLU A 30 7.75 -10.78 -41.24
CA GLU A 30 7.57 -12.22 -41.01
C GLU A 30 7.95 -12.68 -39.59
N LYS A 31 8.92 -12.03 -38.92
CA LYS A 31 9.27 -12.29 -37.52
C LYS A 31 8.25 -11.65 -36.55
N VAL A 32 7.57 -10.59 -36.97
CA VAL A 32 6.54 -9.92 -36.16
C VAL A 32 5.28 -10.79 -36.08
N ASP A 33 4.87 -11.47 -37.15
CA ASP A 33 3.67 -12.32 -37.14
C ASP A 33 3.87 -13.62 -36.35
N TYR A 34 5.04 -14.24 -36.40
CA TYR A 34 5.35 -15.43 -35.59
C TYR A 34 5.37 -15.09 -34.10
N ASN A 35 5.99 -13.98 -33.72
CA ASN A 35 6.00 -13.51 -32.33
C ASN A 35 4.61 -13.08 -31.85
N ARG A 36 3.68 -12.71 -32.73
CA ARG A 36 2.31 -12.31 -32.39
C ARG A 36 1.45 -13.49 -31.97
N SER A 37 1.54 -14.64 -32.69
CA SER A 37 0.81 -15.86 -32.30
C SER A 37 1.29 -16.40 -30.95
N GLY A 38 2.62 -16.51 -30.74
CA GLY A 38 3.19 -16.95 -29.46
C GLY A 38 2.83 -16.02 -28.29
N ALA A 39 2.75 -14.70 -28.53
CA ALA A 39 2.33 -13.74 -27.52
C ALA A 39 0.85 -13.92 -27.10
N ILE A 40 -0.05 -14.23 -28.03
CA ILE A 40 -1.48 -14.50 -27.77
C ILE A 40 -1.62 -15.83 -27.03
N ASP A 41 -0.87 -16.85 -27.42
CA ASP A 41 -0.89 -18.16 -26.75
C ASP A 41 -0.40 -18.06 -25.32
N ALA A 42 0.69 -17.30 -25.07
CA ALA A 42 1.21 -17.06 -23.72
C ALA A 42 0.20 -16.32 -22.82
N GLU A 43 -0.48 -15.31 -23.36
CA GLU A 43 -1.54 -14.59 -22.63
C GLU A 43 -2.72 -15.51 -22.30
N THR A 44 -3.16 -16.35 -23.25
CA THR A 44 -4.24 -17.31 -23.04
C THR A 44 -3.89 -18.34 -21.98
N ILE A 45 -2.67 -18.84 -21.96
CA ILE A 45 -2.16 -19.78 -20.96
C ILE A 45 -2.14 -19.12 -19.56
N GLU A 46 -1.65 -17.87 -19.43
CA GLU A 46 -1.68 -17.14 -18.16
C GLU A 46 -3.11 -16.95 -17.61
N HIS A 47 -4.07 -16.68 -18.48
CA HIS A 47 -5.49 -16.53 -18.10
C HIS A 47 -6.15 -17.86 -17.69
N ALA A 48 -5.73 -18.98 -18.27
CA ALA A 48 -6.30 -20.31 -17.98
C ALA A 48 -5.82 -20.90 -16.65
N MET A 49 -4.63 -20.51 -16.15
CA MET A 49 -4.03 -21.06 -14.94
C MET A 49 -4.87 -20.77 -13.69
N THR A 50 -4.93 -21.73 -12.77
CA THR A 50 -5.41 -21.48 -11.40
C THR A 50 -4.30 -20.88 -10.53
N VAL A 51 -4.65 -20.27 -9.39
CA VAL A 51 -3.67 -19.69 -8.44
C VAL A 51 -2.64 -20.73 -7.97
N VAL A 52 -3.08 -21.96 -7.71
CA VAL A 52 -2.20 -23.05 -7.22
C VAL A 52 -1.27 -23.55 -8.31
N GLU A 53 -1.76 -23.67 -9.53
CA GLU A 53 -0.94 -24.04 -10.71
C GLU A 53 0.10 -22.97 -11.01
N ALA A 54 -0.29 -21.69 -11.00
CA ALA A 54 0.62 -20.57 -11.20
C ALA A 54 1.72 -20.53 -10.11
N ALA A 55 1.39 -20.77 -8.84
CA ALA A 55 2.37 -20.84 -7.76
C ALA A 55 3.33 -22.03 -7.91
N ARG A 56 2.85 -23.18 -8.41
CA ARG A 56 3.70 -24.35 -8.69
C ARG A 56 4.57 -24.17 -9.94
N ALA A 57 4.08 -23.48 -10.94
CA ALA A 57 4.79 -23.19 -12.17
C ALA A 57 5.90 -22.14 -11.95
N TYR A 58 5.62 -21.11 -11.12
CA TYR A 58 6.52 -19.99 -10.85
C TYR A 58 6.92 -19.85 -9.36
N PRO A 59 7.57 -20.87 -8.77
CA PRO A 59 7.92 -20.86 -7.35
C PRO A 59 8.96 -19.79 -7.01
N ALA A 60 9.93 -19.55 -7.90
CA ALA A 60 10.93 -18.52 -7.69
C ALA A 60 10.34 -17.10 -7.76
N ALA A 61 9.35 -16.87 -8.64
CA ALA A 61 8.61 -15.59 -8.66
C ALA A 61 7.89 -15.34 -7.34
N SER A 62 7.21 -16.36 -6.79
CA SER A 62 6.55 -16.28 -5.50
C SER A 62 7.54 -16.01 -4.36
N TRP A 63 8.71 -16.65 -4.39
CA TRP A 63 9.77 -16.44 -3.41
C TRP A 63 10.33 -15.00 -3.47
N TRP A 64 10.65 -14.49 -4.65
CA TRP A 64 11.18 -13.13 -4.78
C TRP A 64 10.13 -12.06 -4.49
N ALA A 65 8.86 -12.31 -4.78
CA ALA A 65 7.75 -11.47 -4.34
C ALA A 65 7.67 -11.43 -2.81
N PHE A 66 7.82 -12.58 -2.14
CA PHE A 66 7.89 -12.67 -0.68
C PHE A 66 9.09 -11.87 -0.13
N VAL A 67 10.30 -12.06 -0.65
CA VAL A 67 11.51 -11.33 -0.21
C VAL A 67 11.35 -9.82 -0.37
N MET A 68 10.82 -9.36 -1.50
CA MET A 68 10.57 -7.93 -1.73
C MET A 68 9.51 -7.40 -0.73
N SER A 69 8.48 -8.17 -0.45
CA SER A 69 7.44 -7.80 0.51
C SER A 69 7.95 -7.70 1.94
N CYS A 70 9.07 -8.39 2.29
CA CYS A 70 9.71 -8.24 3.59
C CYS A 70 10.21 -6.81 3.86
N THR A 71 10.42 -5.99 2.82
CA THR A 71 10.71 -4.55 3.01
C THR A 71 9.57 -3.82 3.72
N ILE A 72 8.33 -4.29 3.59
CA ILE A 72 7.15 -3.75 4.26
C ILE A 72 7.13 -4.12 5.74
N ILE A 73 7.64 -5.31 6.13
CA ILE A 73 7.81 -5.67 7.56
C ILE A 73 8.72 -4.65 8.23
N MET A 74 9.84 -4.36 7.60
CA MET A 74 10.82 -3.40 8.10
C MET A 74 10.23 -1.99 8.18
N GLU A 75 9.55 -1.52 7.13
CA GLU A 75 8.88 -0.21 7.12
C GLU A 75 7.91 -0.10 8.30
N SER A 76 7.04 -1.10 8.48
CA SER A 76 6.08 -1.16 9.58
C SER A 76 6.78 -1.12 10.95
N TYR A 77 7.85 -1.91 11.13
CA TYR A 77 8.65 -1.89 12.34
C TYR A 77 9.12 -0.46 12.69
N CYS A 78 9.73 0.22 11.71
CA CYS A 78 10.28 1.56 11.92
C CYS A 78 9.18 2.60 12.19
N VAL A 79 8.05 2.53 11.47
CA VAL A 79 6.91 3.46 11.65
C VAL A 79 6.31 3.37 13.05
N PHE A 80 6.11 2.14 13.57
CA PHE A 80 5.51 1.96 14.88
C PHE A 80 6.50 2.22 16.03
N LEU A 81 7.82 2.10 15.79
CA LEU A 81 8.84 2.22 16.81
C LEU A 81 8.79 3.55 17.58
N MET A 82 8.63 4.67 16.86
CA MET A 82 8.52 5.99 17.52
C MET A 82 7.26 6.15 18.36
N GLY A 83 6.15 5.57 17.93
CA GLY A 83 4.93 5.53 18.73
C GLY A 83 5.12 4.79 20.06
N GLN A 84 5.91 3.72 20.06
CA GLN A 84 6.26 2.96 21.26
C GLN A 84 7.23 3.77 22.17
N PHE A 85 8.22 4.48 21.60
CA PHE A 85 9.17 5.27 22.40
C PHE A 85 8.50 6.43 23.11
N ILE A 86 7.54 7.11 22.50
CA ILE A 86 6.75 8.16 23.15
C ILE A 86 6.04 7.62 24.41
N ALA A 87 5.66 6.35 24.41
CA ALA A 87 5.04 5.68 25.54
C ALA A 87 6.05 5.10 26.56
N THR A 88 7.35 5.00 26.21
CA THR A 88 8.38 4.40 27.08
C THR A 88 8.86 5.40 28.14
N HIS A 89 8.77 5.04 29.43
CA HIS A 89 9.13 5.92 30.54
C HIS A 89 10.59 6.43 30.46
N GLN A 90 11.58 5.53 30.22
CA GLN A 90 12.99 5.93 30.14
C GLN A 90 13.27 6.91 29.00
N PHE A 91 12.60 6.78 27.86
CA PHE A 91 12.74 7.73 26.76
C PHE A 91 12.17 9.11 27.13
N ALA A 92 11.08 9.13 27.89
CA ALA A 92 10.53 10.39 28.43
C ALA A 92 11.43 11.02 29.49
N VAL A 93 12.11 10.23 30.34
CA VAL A 93 13.09 10.75 31.32
C VAL A 93 14.30 11.38 30.63
N ASP A 94 14.83 10.74 29.58
CA ASP A 94 16.04 11.20 28.90
C ASP A 94 15.77 12.42 27.96
N PHE A 95 14.58 12.50 27.37
CA PHE A 95 14.26 13.47 26.31
C PHE A 95 12.97 14.26 26.55
N GLY A 96 12.26 14.03 27.64
CA GLY A 96 10.97 14.68 27.93
C GLY A 96 11.11 15.91 28.82
N VAL A 97 9.94 16.37 29.28
CA VAL A 97 9.77 17.44 30.26
C VAL A 97 8.95 16.91 31.43
N TRP A 98 9.20 17.44 32.64
CA TRP A 98 8.43 17.08 33.81
C TRP A 98 7.01 17.66 33.70
N SER A 99 6.02 16.86 33.98
CA SER A 99 4.59 17.27 34.04
C SER A 99 4.10 17.23 35.49
N ASP A 100 3.75 18.39 36.05
CA ASP A 100 3.21 18.50 37.41
C ASP A 100 1.83 17.83 37.51
N ASN A 101 1.07 17.78 36.42
CA ASN A 101 -0.27 17.18 36.39
C ASN A 101 -0.23 15.65 36.59
N LYS A 102 0.78 14.97 36.05
CA LYS A 102 0.96 13.51 36.19
C LYS A 102 1.99 13.13 37.24
N ASN A 103 2.77 14.08 37.73
CA ASN A 103 3.94 13.83 38.57
C ASN A 103 4.90 12.80 37.91
N ASP A 104 5.12 12.96 36.58
CA ASP A 104 5.93 12.06 35.75
C ASP A 104 6.56 12.82 34.57
N TRP A 105 7.56 12.19 33.93
CA TRP A 105 8.17 12.70 32.70
C TRP A 105 7.33 12.38 31.49
N ILE A 106 7.09 13.35 30.63
CA ILE A 106 6.33 13.19 29.38
C ILE A 106 7.05 13.84 28.20
N ILE A 107 6.84 13.32 27.00
CA ILE A 107 7.25 14.01 25.78
C ILE A 107 6.23 15.11 25.49
N SER A 108 6.69 16.36 25.33
CA SER A 108 5.81 17.50 25.02
C SER A 108 5.07 17.30 23.70
N ALA A 109 3.83 17.82 23.58
CA ALA A 109 3.00 17.63 22.38
C ALA A 109 3.66 18.07 21.06
N PRO A 110 4.42 19.18 21.00
CA PRO A 110 5.15 19.53 19.78
C PRO A 110 6.19 18.49 19.36
N TRP A 111 6.96 17.96 20.30
CA TRP A 111 7.96 16.93 20.00
C TRP A 111 7.33 15.57 19.72
N GLN A 112 6.24 15.24 20.39
CA GLN A 112 5.44 14.04 20.07
C GLN A 112 4.94 14.08 18.63
N SER A 113 4.38 15.22 18.21
CA SER A 113 3.96 15.44 16.82
C SER A 113 5.14 15.39 15.84
N ALA A 114 6.24 16.07 16.18
CA ALA A 114 7.45 16.11 15.35
C ALA A 114 8.00 14.69 15.11
N PHE A 115 8.18 13.89 16.16
CA PHE A 115 8.66 12.52 16.05
C PHE A 115 7.77 11.63 15.19
N GLN A 116 6.46 11.76 15.33
CA GLN A 116 5.54 10.96 14.52
C GLN A 116 5.39 11.42 13.08
N CYS A 117 5.62 12.72 12.80
CA CYS A 117 5.60 13.27 11.45
C CYS A 117 6.92 13.05 10.70
N SER A 118 8.03 12.84 11.39
CA SER A 118 9.37 12.78 10.78
C SER A 118 9.48 11.70 9.71
N GLY A 119 9.10 10.46 10.01
CA GLY A 119 9.07 9.36 9.04
C GLY A 119 8.15 9.62 7.84
N PRO A 120 6.87 9.96 8.06
CA PRO A 120 5.95 10.37 7.00
C PRO A 120 6.45 11.53 6.11
N LEU A 121 7.15 12.53 6.66
CA LEU A 121 7.78 13.59 5.87
C LEU A 121 8.86 13.06 4.93
N GLY A 122 9.74 12.20 5.44
CA GLY A 122 10.73 11.51 4.62
C GLY A 122 10.09 10.64 3.53
N ALA A 123 9.07 9.85 3.90
CA ALA A 123 8.37 8.98 2.98
C ALA A 123 7.60 9.75 1.89
N PHE A 124 7.04 10.90 2.22
CA PHE A 124 6.42 11.79 1.24
C PHE A 124 7.40 12.18 0.13
N ILE A 125 8.61 12.60 0.48
CA ILE A 125 9.67 12.93 -0.48
C ILE A 125 10.08 11.65 -1.26
N GLY A 126 10.28 10.54 -0.54
CA GLY A 126 10.71 9.25 -1.11
C GLY A 126 9.77 8.69 -2.16
N VAL A 127 8.45 8.82 -1.99
CA VAL A 127 7.45 8.36 -2.98
C VAL A 127 7.61 9.08 -4.33
N PHE A 128 7.86 10.38 -4.33
CA PHE A 128 8.08 11.11 -5.58
C PHE A 128 9.44 10.79 -6.23
N MET A 129 10.44 10.41 -5.43
CA MET A 129 11.74 9.96 -5.92
C MET A 129 11.70 8.53 -6.47
N ALA A 130 10.78 7.69 -5.99
CA ALA A 130 10.72 6.26 -6.33
C ALA A 130 10.57 6.02 -7.83
N GLY A 131 9.62 6.69 -8.50
CA GLY A 131 9.36 6.54 -9.93
C GLY A 131 10.59 6.84 -10.81
N PRO A 132 11.18 8.04 -10.73
CA PRO A 132 12.40 8.40 -11.48
C PRO A 132 13.57 7.46 -11.20
N ILE A 133 13.87 7.16 -9.92
CA ILE A 133 14.97 6.28 -9.53
C ILE A 133 14.76 4.88 -10.12
N THR A 134 13.58 4.29 -9.91
CA THR A 134 13.29 2.92 -10.39
C THR A 134 13.26 2.85 -11.91
N SER A 135 12.73 3.87 -12.58
CA SER A 135 12.76 3.91 -14.04
C SER A 135 14.19 3.95 -14.56
N TRP A 136 15.11 4.62 -13.87
CA TRP A 136 16.51 4.77 -14.30
C TRP A 136 17.35 3.51 -14.03
N ILE A 137 17.38 3.03 -12.78
CA ILE A 137 18.30 1.96 -12.34
C ILE A 137 17.63 0.60 -12.12
N GLY A 138 16.30 0.51 -12.16
CA GLY A 138 15.52 -0.71 -11.92
C GLY A 138 15.07 -0.91 -10.48
N TYR A 139 14.15 -1.85 -10.28
CA TYR A 139 13.59 -2.16 -8.97
C TYR A 139 14.62 -2.72 -8.00
N ARG A 140 15.43 -3.67 -8.49
CA ARG A 140 16.46 -4.35 -7.70
C ARG A 140 17.47 -3.36 -7.12
N TRP A 141 18.08 -2.53 -7.97
CA TRP A 141 19.12 -1.58 -7.54
C TRP A 141 18.55 -0.41 -6.74
N ALA A 142 17.35 0.05 -7.05
CA ALA A 142 16.65 1.06 -6.26
C ALA A 142 16.39 0.57 -4.83
N THR A 143 15.97 -0.69 -4.69
CA THR A 143 15.74 -1.31 -3.38
C THR A 143 17.04 -1.52 -2.61
N ILE A 144 18.10 -2.04 -3.25
CA ILE A 144 19.42 -2.21 -2.60
C ILE A 144 19.96 -0.86 -2.12
N GLY A 145 19.92 0.18 -2.97
CA GLY A 145 20.35 1.53 -2.61
C GLY A 145 19.57 2.10 -1.43
N GLY A 146 18.24 1.91 -1.42
CA GLY A 146 17.38 2.29 -0.30
C GLY A 146 17.72 1.56 1.00
N LEU A 147 17.97 0.24 0.93
CA LEU A 147 18.35 -0.57 2.10
C LEU A 147 19.72 -0.17 2.66
N MET A 148 20.70 0.11 1.80
CA MET A 148 22.03 0.59 2.23
C MET A 148 21.93 1.99 2.87
N PHE A 149 21.15 2.89 2.28
CA PHE A 149 20.89 4.19 2.84
C PHE A 149 20.19 4.10 4.19
N LEU A 150 19.21 3.20 4.33
CA LEU A 150 18.53 2.95 5.59
C LEU A 150 19.48 2.44 6.68
N ASN A 151 20.39 1.53 6.34
CA ASN A 151 21.42 1.07 7.28
C ASN A 151 22.27 2.23 7.85
N ALA A 152 22.59 3.21 7.00
CA ALA A 152 23.33 4.41 7.44
C ALA A 152 22.45 5.34 8.29
N ALA A 153 21.17 5.49 7.96
CA ALA A 153 20.23 6.30 8.73
C ALA A 153 19.99 5.73 10.14
N ILE A 154 19.89 4.40 10.27
CA ILE A 154 19.77 3.72 11.56
C ILE A 154 21.01 3.99 12.46
N LEU A 155 22.22 4.12 11.87
CA LEU A 155 23.41 4.51 12.64
C LEU A 155 23.22 5.88 13.31
N ILE A 156 22.72 6.86 12.54
CA ILE A 156 22.46 8.21 13.07
C ILE A 156 21.39 8.15 14.16
N PHE A 157 20.36 7.32 13.98
CA PHE A 157 19.29 7.12 14.94
C PHE A 157 19.82 6.47 16.24
N TYR A 158 20.65 5.44 16.13
CA TYR A 158 21.24 4.72 17.28
C TYR A 158 22.15 5.61 18.14
N PHE A 159 22.99 6.44 17.52
CA PHE A 159 23.89 7.36 18.21
C PHE A 159 23.24 8.71 18.56
N GLY A 160 21.95 8.86 18.32
CA GLY A 160 21.20 10.07 18.65
C GLY A 160 21.25 10.38 20.17
N ASN A 161 21.59 11.63 20.49
CA ASN A 161 21.66 12.13 21.86
C ASN A 161 20.80 13.39 22.06
N SER A 162 20.01 13.78 21.08
CA SER A 162 19.10 14.91 21.16
C SER A 162 17.83 14.67 20.38
N GLN A 163 16.74 15.32 20.79
CA GLN A 163 15.47 15.25 20.11
C GLN A 163 15.59 15.62 18.61
N GLY A 164 16.39 16.65 18.27
CA GLY A 164 16.64 17.05 16.89
C GLY A 164 17.36 15.99 16.06
N MET A 165 18.28 15.21 16.66
CA MET A 165 18.94 14.10 15.95
C MET A 165 17.99 12.96 15.67
N PHE A 166 17.12 12.58 16.62
CA PHE A 166 16.08 11.58 16.38
C PHE A 166 15.12 11.99 15.30
N PHE A 167 14.69 13.26 15.30
CA PHE A 167 13.83 13.82 14.26
C PHE A 167 14.48 13.76 12.87
N ALA A 168 15.73 14.21 12.76
CA ALA A 168 16.47 14.19 11.49
C ALA A 168 16.74 12.75 11.00
N ALA A 169 17.13 11.84 11.91
CA ALA A 169 17.38 10.44 11.58
C ALA A 169 16.14 9.76 11.04
N GLN A 170 14.97 10.01 11.62
CA GLN A 170 13.71 9.46 11.15
C GLN A 170 13.27 10.02 9.79
N ILE A 171 13.53 11.30 9.48
CA ILE A 171 13.30 11.83 8.13
C ILE A 171 14.17 11.09 7.12
N LEU A 172 15.44 10.84 7.47
CA LEU A 172 16.34 10.09 6.60
C LEU A 172 15.89 8.63 6.44
N GLU A 173 15.44 7.95 7.50
CA GLU A 173 14.85 6.62 7.40
C GLU A 173 13.57 6.61 6.54
N GLY A 174 12.77 7.67 6.60
CA GLY A 174 11.55 7.82 5.83
C GLY A 174 11.76 7.85 4.30
N LEU A 175 12.87 8.41 3.82
CA LEU A 175 13.15 8.49 2.38
C LEU A 175 13.10 7.11 1.69
N PRO A 176 13.83 6.07 2.14
CA PRO A 176 13.73 4.73 1.57
C PRO A 176 12.36 4.07 1.78
N TRP A 177 11.61 4.40 2.85
CA TRP A 177 10.25 3.84 3.02
C TRP A 177 9.33 4.24 1.86
N GLY A 178 9.40 5.51 1.41
CA GLY A 178 8.67 5.96 0.23
C GLY A 178 9.02 5.18 -1.03
N ILE A 179 10.29 4.80 -1.19
CA ILE A 179 10.74 3.96 -2.31
C ILE A 179 10.19 2.52 -2.17
N PHE A 180 10.25 1.93 -0.98
CA PHE A 180 9.81 0.55 -0.76
C PHE A 180 8.30 0.40 -0.95
N ILE A 181 7.48 1.31 -0.42
CA ILE A 181 6.03 1.23 -0.55
C ILE A 181 5.54 1.44 -1.98
N ALA A 182 6.32 2.14 -2.81
CA ALA A 182 6.04 2.26 -4.23
C ALA A 182 6.52 1.03 -5.03
N ASN A 183 7.71 0.54 -4.72
CA ASN A 183 8.38 -0.51 -5.49
C ASN A 183 7.91 -1.92 -5.16
N ALA A 184 7.60 -2.23 -3.88
CA ALA A 184 7.23 -3.58 -3.49
C ALA A 184 5.97 -4.10 -4.21
N PRO A 185 4.83 -3.39 -4.23
CA PRO A 185 3.67 -3.85 -4.97
C PRO A 185 3.91 -3.91 -6.48
N ALA A 186 4.65 -2.94 -7.04
CA ALA A 186 4.93 -2.88 -8.46
C ALA A 186 5.84 -4.04 -8.91
N TYR A 187 6.94 -4.28 -8.21
CA TYR A 187 7.83 -5.41 -8.48
C TYR A 187 7.10 -6.74 -8.34
N CYS A 188 6.34 -6.95 -7.25
CA CYS A 188 5.54 -8.14 -7.06
C CYS A 188 4.58 -8.39 -8.24
N ALA A 189 3.88 -7.34 -8.70
CA ALA A 189 2.95 -7.46 -9.82
C ALA A 189 3.64 -7.74 -11.17
N GLU A 190 4.90 -7.31 -11.34
CA GLU A 190 5.65 -7.51 -12.58
C GLU A 190 6.35 -8.88 -12.67
N ILE A 191 6.73 -9.49 -11.54
CA ILE A 191 7.44 -10.79 -11.54
C ILE A 191 6.53 -12.00 -11.44
N VAL A 192 5.31 -11.85 -10.90
CA VAL A 192 4.37 -12.98 -10.75
C VAL A 192 3.38 -13.01 -11.92
N PRO A 193 2.91 -14.22 -12.34
CA PRO A 193 1.85 -14.34 -13.33
C PRO A 193 0.55 -13.70 -12.86
N LEU A 194 -0.32 -13.37 -13.82
CA LEU A 194 -1.55 -12.58 -13.62
C LEU A 194 -2.40 -13.06 -12.43
N ARG A 195 -2.59 -14.39 -12.29
CA ARG A 195 -3.41 -14.98 -11.24
C ARG A 195 -2.83 -14.84 -9.83
N LEU A 196 -1.49 -14.67 -9.70
CA LEU A 196 -0.82 -14.47 -8.42
C LEU A 196 -0.70 -12.99 -8.02
N ARG A 197 -0.99 -12.03 -8.90
CA ARG A 197 -0.84 -10.60 -8.60
C ARG A 197 -1.70 -10.15 -7.42
N ALA A 198 -2.98 -10.54 -7.39
CA ALA A 198 -3.88 -10.16 -6.30
C ALA A 198 -3.45 -10.74 -4.94
N PRO A 199 -3.18 -12.06 -4.79
CA PRO A 199 -2.62 -12.60 -3.55
C PRO A 199 -1.30 -11.96 -3.14
N ALA A 200 -0.38 -11.73 -4.07
CA ALA A 200 0.93 -11.14 -3.78
C ALA A 200 0.81 -9.69 -3.26
N THR A 201 -0.08 -8.89 -3.81
CA THR A 201 -0.32 -7.51 -3.32
C THR A 201 -1.06 -7.47 -1.99
N GLN A 202 -2.01 -8.39 -1.75
CA GLN A 202 -2.70 -8.49 -0.46
C GLN A 202 -1.76 -8.95 0.67
N MET A 203 -0.73 -9.74 0.36
CA MET A 203 0.28 -10.17 1.32
C MET A 203 1.05 -9.01 1.95
N LEU A 204 1.15 -7.87 1.26
CA LEU A 204 1.80 -6.65 1.80
C LEU A 204 1.11 -6.16 3.09
N GLN A 205 -0.22 -6.20 3.15
CA GLN A 205 -0.95 -5.82 4.37
C GLN A 205 -0.70 -6.78 5.53
N MET A 206 -0.55 -8.08 5.24
CA MET A 206 -0.16 -9.06 6.25
C MET A 206 1.23 -8.76 6.80
N PHE A 207 2.19 -8.41 5.95
CA PHE A 207 3.55 -8.08 6.37
C PHE A 207 3.62 -6.78 7.17
N TRP A 208 2.76 -5.82 6.89
CA TRP A 208 2.59 -4.65 7.74
C TRP A 208 2.19 -5.04 9.18
N ALA A 209 1.21 -5.93 9.34
CA ALA A 209 0.80 -6.43 10.65
C ALA A 209 1.90 -7.25 11.36
N ILE A 210 2.67 -8.05 10.63
CA ILE A 210 3.81 -8.80 11.19
C ILE A 210 4.87 -7.84 11.75
N GLY A 211 5.21 -6.77 11.02
CA GLY A 211 6.16 -5.75 11.49
C GLY A 211 5.71 -5.08 12.80
N SER A 212 4.42 -4.75 12.91
CA SER A 212 3.86 -4.16 14.13
C SER A 212 3.90 -5.13 15.33
N ILE A 213 3.71 -6.44 15.11
CA ILE A 213 3.84 -7.47 16.16
C ILE A 213 5.30 -7.55 16.64
N ILE A 214 6.25 -7.57 15.71
CA ILE A 214 7.68 -7.69 16.06
C ILE A 214 8.13 -6.50 16.91
N VAL A 215 7.81 -5.26 16.48
CA VAL A 215 8.16 -4.07 17.27
C VAL A 215 7.45 -4.05 18.62
N GLY A 216 6.16 -4.41 18.64
CA GLY A 216 5.38 -4.48 19.88
C GLY A 216 5.95 -5.48 20.88
N GLY A 217 6.36 -6.67 20.43
CA GLY A 217 6.99 -7.70 21.27
C GLY A 217 8.35 -7.27 21.82
N ILE A 218 9.18 -6.65 20.97
CA ILE A 218 10.49 -6.13 21.39
C ILE A 218 10.31 -5.01 22.41
N THR A 219 9.49 -4.02 22.14
CA THR A 219 9.28 -2.89 23.06
C THR A 219 8.60 -3.33 24.35
N TYR A 220 7.65 -4.27 24.30
CA TYR A 220 7.08 -4.88 25.51
C TYR A 220 8.15 -5.48 26.44
N HIS A 221 9.16 -6.15 25.90
CA HIS A 221 10.24 -6.75 26.69
C HIS A 221 11.19 -5.69 27.27
N TYR A 222 11.53 -4.64 26.49
CA TYR A 222 12.56 -3.67 26.89
C TYR A 222 12.02 -2.45 27.64
N GLN A 223 10.70 -2.19 27.67
CA GLN A 223 10.09 -1.02 28.34
C GLN A 223 10.38 -0.92 29.84
N THR A 224 10.61 -2.06 30.51
CA THR A 224 10.85 -2.13 31.97
C THR A 224 12.25 -1.74 32.38
N ARG A 225 13.15 -1.50 31.43
CA ARG A 225 14.53 -1.11 31.72
C ARG A 225 14.61 0.38 32.08
N ASN A 226 15.40 0.68 33.10
CA ASN A 226 15.61 2.06 33.59
C ASN A 226 16.94 2.64 33.08
N ASP A 227 17.36 2.25 31.89
CA ASP A 227 18.57 2.70 31.23
C ASP A 227 18.34 2.93 29.74
N SER A 228 19.25 3.59 29.05
CA SER A 228 19.15 3.88 27.63
C SER A 228 18.98 2.64 26.74
N SER A 229 19.22 1.44 27.28
CA SER A 229 18.98 0.18 26.54
C SER A 229 17.50 -0.04 26.23
N ALA A 230 16.58 0.60 26.98
CA ALA A 230 15.15 0.52 26.76
C ALA A 230 14.71 0.97 25.34
N TYR A 231 15.41 1.93 24.75
CA TYR A 231 15.14 2.42 23.39
C TYR A 231 16.28 2.13 22.39
N ARG A 232 17.57 2.07 22.86
CA ARG A 232 18.71 1.80 21.95
C ARG A 232 18.71 0.38 21.40
N ILE A 233 18.32 -0.62 22.19
CA ILE A 233 18.27 -2.01 21.70
C ILE A 233 17.17 -2.18 20.63
N PRO A 234 15.93 -1.71 20.82
CA PRO A 234 14.94 -1.71 19.72
C PRO A 234 15.39 -0.98 18.45
N ILE A 235 16.16 0.13 18.57
CA ILE A 235 16.77 0.80 17.42
C ILE A 235 17.80 -0.11 16.74
N ALA A 236 18.71 -0.71 17.49
CA ALA A 236 19.73 -1.60 16.95
C ALA A 236 19.13 -2.83 16.24
N LEU A 237 18.03 -3.35 16.76
CA LEU A 237 17.33 -4.49 16.14
C LEU A 237 16.72 -4.15 14.76
N GLN A 238 16.58 -2.89 14.39
CA GLN A 238 16.22 -2.52 13.02
C GLN A 238 17.17 -3.10 11.98
N TRP A 239 18.49 -3.20 12.29
CA TRP A 239 19.48 -3.77 11.35
C TRP A 239 19.24 -5.22 10.98
N MET A 240 18.39 -5.94 11.74
CA MET A 240 17.98 -7.31 11.44
C MET A 240 17.29 -7.43 10.06
N PHE A 241 16.67 -6.37 9.56
CA PHE A 241 15.91 -6.41 8.31
C PHE A 241 16.71 -5.94 7.09
N PRO A 242 17.24 -4.69 7.05
CA PRO A 242 17.82 -4.15 5.82
C PRO A 242 19.10 -4.87 5.38
N THR A 243 19.91 -5.34 6.32
CA THR A 243 21.17 -6.01 5.98
C THR A 243 20.95 -7.36 5.27
N PRO A 244 20.17 -8.33 5.81
CA PRO A 244 19.90 -9.58 5.11
C PRO A 244 19.10 -9.36 3.81
N LEU A 245 18.15 -8.42 3.81
CA LEU A 245 17.37 -8.12 2.61
C LEU A 245 18.24 -7.55 1.49
N ALA A 246 19.21 -6.68 1.81
CA ALA A 246 20.14 -6.17 0.82
C ALA A 246 20.96 -7.31 0.18
N ILE A 247 21.45 -8.26 0.98
CA ILE A 247 22.18 -9.43 0.49
C ILE A 247 21.28 -10.30 -0.40
N LEU A 248 20.05 -10.58 0.02
CA LEU A 248 19.10 -11.35 -0.79
C LEU A 248 18.75 -10.65 -2.10
N MET A 249 18.54 -9.33 -2.07
CA MET A 249 18.24 -8.56 -3.27
C MET A 249 19.41 -8.52 -4.28
N PHE A 250 20.66 -8.71 -3.83
CA PHE A 250 21.79 -8.90 -4.78
C PHE A 250 21.64 -10.14 -5.65
N ILE A 251 20.95 -11.17 -5.19
CA ILE A 251 20.71 -12.42 -5.92
C ILE A 251 19.40 -12.35 -6.72
N ALA A 252 18.48 -11.46 -6.35
CA ALA A 252 17.17 -11.32 -6.98
C ALA A 252 17.27 -11.00 -8.49
N PRO A 253 16.40 -11.56 -9.34
CA PRO A 253 16.27 -11.12 -10.71
C PRO A 253 15.68 -9.71 -10.80
N GLU A 254 16.03 -8.97 -11.84
CA GLU A 254 15.34 -7.70 -12.14
C GLU A 254 13.98 -8.00 -12.78
N SER A 255 13.07 -7.02 -12.74
CA SER A 255 11.76 -7.17 -13.37
C SER A 255 11.89 -7.40 -14.89
N PRO A 256 11.29 -8.48 -15.45
CA PRO A 256 11.25 -8.71 -16.88
C PRO A 256 10.59 -7.55 -17.64
N TRP A 257 9.51 -6.99 -17.13
CA TRP A 257 8.82 -5.84 -17.73
C TRP A 257 9.69 -4.59 -17.78
N TRP A 258 10.47 -4.32 -16.73
CA TRP A 258 11.42 -3.20 -16.72
C TRP A 258 12.53 -3.42 -17.76
N LEU A 259 13.06 -4.64 -17.87
CA LEU A 259 14.11 -4.97 -18.85
C LEU A 259 13.59 -4.82 -20.29
N VAL A 260 12.35 -5.22 -20.58
CA VAL A 260 11.72 -5.01 -21.89
C VAL A 260 11.52 -3.52 -22.17
N ARG A 261 11.06 -2.73 -21.20
CA ARG A 261 10.94 -1.26 -21.33
C ARG A 261 12.28 -0.59 -21.66
N LYS A 262 13.39 -1.17 -21.20
CA LYS A 262 14.77 -0.73 -21.49
C LYS A 262 15.35 -1.30 -22.78
N GLY A 263 14.62 -2.13 -23.52
CA GLY A 263 15.08 -2.78 -24.74
C GLY A 263 16.06 -3.94 -24.52
N ARG A 264 16.25 -4.40 -23.26
CA ARG A 264 17.19 -5.48 -22.88
C ARG A 264 16.50 -6.85 -22.96
N LEU A 265 16.08 -7.26 -24.16
CA LEU A 265 15.23 -8.44 -24.37
C LEU A 265 15.92 -9.75 -23.93
N ALA A 266 17.21 -9.93 -24.22
CA ALA A 266 17.96 -11.12 -23.83
C ALA A 266 18.08 -11.27 -22.29
N ASP A 267 18.18 -10.17 -21.56
CA ASP A 267 18.21 -10.20 -20.09
C ASP A 267 16.81 -10.40 -19.52
N ALA A 268 15.75 -9.89 -20.18
CA ALA A 268 14.37 -10.17 -19.82
C ALA A 268 14.06 -11.67 -19.93
N GLU A 269 14.49 -12.32 -21.01
CA GLU A 269 14.32 -13.76 -21.18
C GLU A 269 15.04 -14.56 -20.08
N LYS A 270 16.29 -14.20 -19.74
CA LYS A 270 17.01 -14.80 -18.61
C LYS A 270 16.27 -14.60 -17.28
N ALA A 271 15.68 -13.41 -17.07
CA ALA A 271 14.90 -13.13 -15.86
C ALA A 271 13.65 -14.00 -15.79
N VAL A 272 12.89 -14.15 -16.89
CA VAL A 272 11.73 -15.05 -16.97
C VAL A 272 12.11 -16.48 -16.65
N ARG A 273 13.18 -16.99 -17.24
CA ARG A 273 13.69 -18.35 -16.97
C ARG A 273 14.08 -18.58 -15.52
N ARG A 274 14.59 -17.56 -14.82
CA ARG A 274 14.93 -17.63 -13.39
C ARG A 274 13.72 -17.59 -12.47
N LEU A 275 12.56 -17.10 -12.93
CA LEU A 275 11.35 -16.94 -12.13
C LEU A 275 10.46 -18.18 -12.12
N GLY A 276 10.51 -19.03 -13.16
CA GLY A 276 9.70 -20.23 -13.30
C GLY A 276 10.51 -21.52 -13.30
N ARG A 277 9.79 -22.65 -13.30
CA ARG A 277 10.38 -23.97 -13.58
C ARG A 277 10.67 -24.10 -15.06
N ALA A 278 11.64 -24.94 -15.43
CA ALA A 278 12.03 -25.17 -16.83
C ALA A 278 10.81 -25.47 -17.72
N SER A 279 9.92 -26.37 -17.29
CA SER A 279 8.71 -26.73 -18.04
C SER A 279 7.70 -25.58 -18.26
N ALA A 280 7.71 -24.56 -17.38
CA ALA A 280 6.84 -23.39 -17.50
C ALA A 280 7.50 -22.24 -18.28
N THR A 281 8.81 -22.29 -18.46
CA THR A 281 9.62 -21.25 -19.10
C THR A 281 10.25 -21.69 -20.42
N ASP A 282 9.86 -22.85 -20.95
CA ASP A 282 10.31 -23.33 -22.26
C ASP A 282 10.05 -22.30 -23.37
N ASN A 283 8.92 -21.57 -23.26
CA ASN A 283 8.51 -20.50 -24.17
C ASN A 283 8.83 -19.10 -23.58
N SER A 284 9.98 -18.91 -22.94
CA SER A 284 10.38 -17.62 -22.34
C SER A 284 10.46 -16.48 -23.38
N ALA A 285 10.75 -16.79 -24.63
CA ALA A 285 10.74 -15.84 -25.74
C ALA A 285 9.33 -15.31 -26.04
N ASP A 286 8.32 -16.18 -25.99
CA ASP A 286 6.91 -15.81 -26.23
C ASP A 286 6.39 -14.92 -25.09
N ALA A 287 6.76 -15.20 -23.85
CA ALA A 287 6.44 -14.34 -22.71
C ALA A 287 7.06 -12.93 -22.86
N VAL A 288 8.31 -12.84 -23.33
CA VAL A 288 8.96 -11.56 -23.63
C VAL A 288 8.30 -10.85 -24.81
N ALA A 289 7.89 -11.60 -25.85
CA ALA A 289 7.14 -11.07 -27.00
C ALA A 289 5.76 -10.50 -26.56
N MET A 290 5.05 -11.19 -25.68
CA MET A 290 3.80 -10.72 -25.07
C MET A 290 4.01 -9.39 -24.32
N MET A 291 5.05 -9.33 -23.45
CA MET A 291 5.38 -8.11 -22.71
C MET A 291 5.71 -6.95 -23.63
N ARG A 292 6.51 -7.21 -24.69
CA ARG A 292 6.86 -6.20 -25.71
C ARG A 292 5.63 -5.70 -26.45
N ARG A 293 4.78 -6.61 -26.92
CA ARG A 293 3.53 -6.25 -27.59
C ARG A 293 2.65 -5.36 -26.71
N THR A 294 2.49 -5.71 -25.46
CA THR A 294 1.71 -4.91 -24.51
C THR A 294 2.30 -3.50 -24.34
N ILE A 295 3.63 -3.39 -24.22
CA ILE A 295 4.32 -2.11 -24.09
C ILE A 295 4.23 -1.29 -25.39
N ASP A 296 4.30 -1.92 -26.56
CA ASP A 296 4.22 -1.24 -27.85
C ASP A 296 2.80 -0.76 -28.14
N LEU A 297 1.77 -1.50 -27.71
CA LEU A 297 0.38 -1.04 -27.73
C LEU A 297 0.15 0.15 -26.79
N GLU A 298 0.76 0.12 -25.60
CA GLU A 298 0.72 1.24 -24.67
C GLU A 298 1.47 2.48 -25.19
N LYS A 299 2.55 2.30 -25.98
CA LYS A 299 3.31 3.41 -26.59
C LYS A 299 2.64 4.06 -27.78
N SER A 300 1.73 3.38 -28.47
CA SER A 300 0.95 3.97 -29.57
C SER A 300 0.04 5.09 -29.06
N ASP A 301 -0.35 5.03 -27.77
CA ASP A 301 -0.97 6.14 -27.05
C ASP A 301 0.12 7.02 -26.42
N LYS A 302 -0.06 8.34 -26.46
CA LYS A 302 0.86 9.36 -25.92
C LYS A 302 1.43 8.97 -24.54
N GLN A 303 2.71 9.28 -24.29
CA GLN A 303 3.33 9.00 -22.97
C GLN A 303 2.46 9.56 -21.83
N PRO A 304 2.24 8.77 -20.74
CA PRO A 304 1.38 9.19 -19.64
C PRO A 304 1.92 10.47 -19.01
N SER A 305 1.10 11.52 -18.96
CA SER A 305 1.44 12.81 -18.39
C SER A 305 0.69 13.05 -17.08
N ILE A 306 1.36 13.66 -16.10
CA ILE A 306 0.72 14.11 -14.84
C ILE A 306 -0.47 15.04 -15.11
N ILE A 307 -0.43 15.82 -16.20
CA ILE A 307 -1.51 16.74 -16.58
C ILE A 307 -2.77 16.00 -17.01
N GLU A 308 -2.65 14.79 -17.56
CA GLU A 308 -3.80 13.96 -17.96
C GLU A 308 -4.62 13.51 -16.78
N LEU A 309 -3.99 13.27 -15.63
CA LEU A 309 -4.68 12.89 -14.38
C LEU A 309 -5.69 13.94 -13.91
N TRP A 310 -5.53 15.17 -14.33
CA TRP A 310 -6.39 16.30 -13.97
C TRP A 310 -7.41 16.67 -15.06
N LYS A 311 -7.63 15.77 -16.06
CA LYS A 311 -8.56 16.02 -17.16
C LYS A 311 -9.60 14.92 -17.29
N GLY A 312 -10.82 15.30 -17.66
CA GLY A 312 -11.90 14.39 -18.01
C GLY A 312 -12.23 13.31 -16.97
N THR A 313 -12.38 12.07 -17.41
CA THR A 313 -12.69 10.91 -16.57
C THR A 313 -11.57 10.51 -15.62
N ASP A 314 -10.30 10.77 -15.99
CA ASP A 314 -9.14 10.43 -15.17
C ASP A 314 -9.04 11.34 -13.94
N LEU A 315 -9.51 12.59 -14.00
CA LEU A 315 -9.67 13.45 -12.82
C LEU A 315 -10.58 12.79 -11.78
N TYR A 316 -11.73 12.29 -12.21
CA TYR A 316 -12.69 11.66 -11.30
C TYR A 316 -12.10 10.39 -10.64
N ARG A 317 -11.40 9.56 -11.41
CA ARG A 317 -10.67 8.38 -10.89
C ARG A 317 -9.57 8.76 -9.91
N THR A 318 -8.78 9.79 -10.27
CA THR A 318 -7.71 10.30 -9.40
C THR A 318 -8.27 10.83 -8.08
N LEU A 319 -9.38 11.56 -8.11
CA LEU A 319 -10.04 12.05 -6.90
C LEU A 319 -10.58 10.91 -6.02
N ILE A 320 -11.14 9.84 -6.60
CA ILE A 320 -11.55 8.65 -5.84
C ILE A 320 -10.33 8.02 -5.15
N VAL A 321 -9.23 7.81 -5.88
CA VAL A 321 -8.01 7.20 -5.33
C VAL A 321 -7.41 8.07 -4.21
N CYS A 322 -7.32 9.39 -4.42
CA CYS A 322 -6.86 10.32 -3.39
C CYS A 322 -7.78 10.30 -2.16
N GLY A 323 -9.11 10.27 -2.38
CA GLY A 323 -10.10 10.19 -1.31
C GLY A 323 -10.00 8.90 -0.50
N VAL A 324 -9.79 7.76 -1.14
CA VAL A 324 -9.60 6.46 -0.47
C VAL A 324 -8.31 6.47 0.37
N TYR A 325 -7.21 7.01 -0.15
CA TYR A 325 -5.96 7.14 0.62
C TYR A 325 -6.10 8.13 1.79
N ALA A 326 -6.73 9.29 1.57
CA ALA A 326 -6.94 10.30 2.61
C ALA A 326 -7.82 9.78 3.74
N SER A 327 -8.90 9.06 3.42
CA SER A 327 -9.85 8.55 4.40
C SER A 327 -9.23 7.52 5.36
N GLN A 328 -8.15 6.81 4.97
CA GLN A 328 -7.45 5.91 5.89
C GLN A 328 -6.96 6.61 7.16
N ASN A 329 -6.61 7.89 7.08
CA ASN A 329 -6.18 8.70 8.23
C ASN A 329 -7.35 9.32 8.99
N LEU A 330 -8.43 9.67 8.29
CA LEU A 330 -9.57 10.39 8.84
C LEU A 330 -10.59 9.50 9.55
N THR A 331 -10.45 8.18 9.47
CA THR A 331 -11.36 7.19 10.09
C THR A 331 -10.88 6.68 11.44
N GLY A 332 -10.01 7.43 12.13
CA GLY A 332 -9.57 7.11 13.49
C GLY A 332 -8.42 6.10 13.58
N ASN A 333 -7.83 5.67 12.44
CA ASN A 333 -6.70 4.72 12.42
C ASN A 333 -5.45 5.26 13.14
N LEU A 334 -5.32 6.56 13.34
CA LEU A 334 -4.23 7.16 14.12
C LEU A 334 -4.25 6.74 15.60
N ILE A 335 -5.40 6.37 16.15
CA ILE A 335 -5.49 5.74 17.49
C ILE A 335 -4.73 4.42 17.50
N ALA A 336 -4.79 3.65 16.40
CA ALA A 336 -4.04 2.40 16.25
C ALA A 336 -2.52 2.63 16.21
N ASN A 337 -2.06 3.66 15.50
CA ASN A 337 -0.64 3.98 15.39
C ASN A 337 -0.03 4.42 16.72
N GLN A 338 -0.83 4.99 17.62
CA GLN A 338 -0.47 5.42 18.97
C GLN A 338 -1.16 4.59 20.06
N ALA A 339 -1.50 3.33 19.77
CA ALA A 339 -2.34 2.52 20.64
C ALA A 339 -1.84 2.44 22.08
N VAL A 340 -0.54 2.18 22.28
CA VAL A 340 0.06 2.09 23.63
C VAL A 340 -0.07 3.40 24.37
N TYR A 341 0.25 4.53 23.73
CA TYR A 341 0.11 5.84 24.34
C TYR A 341 -1.36 6.15 24.68
N PHE A 342 -2.28 5.82 23.77
CA PHE A 342 -3.73 5.96 24.00
C PHE A 342 -4.19 5.12 25.20
N PHE A 343 -3.74 3.86 25.35
CA PHE A 343 -4.08 3.01 26.48
C PHE A 343 -3.54 3.54 27.80
N LYS A 344 -2.33 4.10 27.80
CA LYS A 344 -1.78 4.81 28.99
C LYS A 344 -2.64 6.02 29.36
N GLN A 345 -3.06 6.81 28.37
CA GLN A 345 -3.96 7.95 28.60
C GLN A 345 -5.36 7.54 29.10
N ALA A 346 -5.84 6.35 28.72
CA ALA A 346 -7.06 5.77 29.26
C ALA A 346 -6.90 5.26 30.71
N GLY A 347 -5.73 5.44 31.36
CA GLY A 347 -5.47 5.07 32.76
C GLY A 347 -4.97 3.63 32.95
N MET A 348 -4.50 2.96 31.89
CA MET A 348 -3.91 1.62 31.98
C MET A 348 -2.48 1.69 32.49
N ALA A 349 -2.08 0.71 33.33
CA ALA A 349 -0.70 0.54 33.75
C ALA A 349 0.20 0.20 32.55
N ASP A 350 1.47 0.61 32.57
CA ASP A 350 2.42 0.47 31.48
C ASP A 350 2.48 -0.95 30.90
N ASN A 351 2.68 -1.96 31.72
CA ASN A 351 2.70 -3.36 31.30
C ASN A 351 1.41 -3.78 30.57
N THR A 352 0.25 -3.31 31.07
CA THR A 352 -1.05 -3.61 30.45
C THR A 352 -1.20 -2.89 29.12
N ALA A 353 -0.80 -1.61 29.04
CA ALA A 353 -0.88 -0.82 27.82
C ALA A 353 -0.02 -1.40 26.68
N PHE A 354 1.23 -1.76 26.95
CA PHE A 354 2.10 -2.41 25.98
C PHE A 354 1.60 -3.82 25.59
N GLY A 355 1.10 -4.58 26.59
CA GLY A 355 0.47 -5.89 26.33
C GLY A 355 -0.76 -5.79 25.42
N LEU A 356 -1.65 -4.82 25.68
CA LEU A 356 -2.80 -4.54 24.82
C LEU A 356 -2.39 -4.09 23.41
N GLY A 357 -1.33 -3.28 23.29
CA GLY A 357 -0.76 -2.91 22.00
C GLY A 357 -0.32 -4.13 21.18
N LEU A 358 0.38 -5.07 21.82
CA LEU A 358 0.81 -6.31 21.18
C LEU A 358 -0.39 -7.19 20.79
N ILE A 359 -1.39 -7.35 21.66
CA ILE A 359 -2.63 -8.07 21.37
C ILE A 359 -3.37 -7.41 20.19
N THR A 360 -3.43 -6.09 20.15
CA THR A 360 -4.05 -5.35 19.03
C THR A 360 -3.38 -5.71 17.70
N SER A 361 -2.05 -5.69 17.66
CA SER A 361 -1.28 -6.05 16.46
C SER A 361 -1.50 -7.51 16.04
N ALA A 362 -1.56 -8.44 16.99
CA ALA A 362 -1.85 -9.85 16.71
C ALA A 362 -3.27 -10.05 16.16
N LEU A 363 -4.26 -9.37 16.72
CA LEU A 363 -5.64 -9.38 16.23
C LEU A 363 -5.75 -8.77 14.84
N GLN A 364 -5.02 -7.67 14.55
CA GLN A 364 -4.96 -7.09 13.22
C GLN A 364 -4.47 -8.10 12.18
N LEU A 365 -3.44 -8.90 12.48
CA LEU A 365 -2.96 -9.96 11.59
C LEU A 365 -4.06 -10.99 11.29
N ILE A 366 -4.75 -11.48 12.32
CA ILE A 366 -5.85 -12.43 12.17
C ILE A 366 -6.97 -11.82 11.30
N MET A 367 -7.31 -10.54 11.51
CA MET A 367 -8.36 -9.88 10.75
C MET A 367 -7.98 -9.64 9.28
N VAL A 368 -6.73 -9.35 8.99
CA VAL A 368 -6.23 -9.29 7.60
C VAL A 368 -6.39 -10.65 6.92
N MET A 369 -6.09 -11.76 7.59
CA MET A 369 -6.31 -13.10 7.04
C MET A 369 -7.79 -13.40 6.81
N LEU A 370 -8.66 -13.02 7.75
CA LEU A 370 -10.11 -13.15 7.61
C LEU A 370 -10.67 -12.26 6.49
N SER A 371 -10.07 -11.11 6.23
CA SER A 371 -10.47 -10.21 5.16
C SER A 371 -10.36 -10.84 3.77
N TRP A 372 -9.40 -11.75 3.56
CA TRP A 372 -9.27 -12.48 2.30
C TRP A 372 -10.49 -13.35 2.02
N ILE A 373 -11.02 -13.99 3.07
CA ILE A 373 -12.26 -14.76 2.97
C ILE A 373 -13.43 -13.81 2.69
N LEU A 374 -13.51 -12.70 3.41
CA LEU A 374 -14.60 -11.73 3.29
C LEU A 374 -14.66 -11.10 1.88
N THR A 375 -13.52 -10.78 1.29
CA THR A 375 -13.43 -10.19 -0.06
C THR A 375 -13.84 -11.15 -1.18
N THR A 376 -13.82 -12.46 -0.95
CA THR A 376 -14.33 -13.43 -1.92
C THR A 376 -15.86 -13.42 -1.99
N TYR A 377 -16.53 -13.22 -0.88
CA TYR A 377 -18.00 -13.25 -0.79
C TYR A 377 -18.65 -11.88 -1.00
N LEU A 378 -18.10 -10.83 -0.43
CA LEU A 378 -18.66 -9.47 -0.47
C LEU A 378 -18.01 -8.60 -1.54
N GLY A 379 -18.73 -7.57 -2.00
CA GLY A 379 -18.21 -6.56 -2.92
C GLY A 379 -17.22 -5.60 -2.23
N ARG A 380 -16.28 -5.04 -3.00
CA ARG A 380 -15.24 -4.14 -2.48
C ARG A 380 -15.85 -2.88 -1.87
N ARG A 381 -16.79 -2.26 -2.58
CA ARG A 381 -17.55 -1.10 -2.10
C ARG A 381 -18.30 -1.42 -0.80
N THR A 382 -18.99 -2.55 -0.76
CA THR A 382 -19.78 -2.99 0.39
C THR A 382 -18.89 -3.09 1.63
N ILE A 383 -17.77 -3.82 1.55
CA ILE A 383 -16.84 -3.98 2.67
C ILE A 383 -16.31 -2.62 3.13
N TYR A 384 -15.88 -1.79 2.19
CA TYR A 384 -15.25 -0.51 2.47
C TYR A 384 -16.21 0.47 3.15
N VAL A 385 -17.37 0.69 2.55
CA VAL A 385 -18.36 1.68 3.04
C VAL A 385 -18.98 1.25 4.37
N TYR A 386 -19.48 0.00 4.46
CA TYR A 386 -20.07 -0.48 5.70
C TYR A 386 -19.03 -0.61 6.82
N GLY A 387 -17.80 -1.02 6.50
CA GLY A 387 -16.70 -1.06 7.46
C GLY A 387 -16.41 0.32 8.06
N GLN A 388 -16.42 1.38 7.26
CA GLN A 388 -16.25 2.76 7.75
C GLN A 388 -17.44 3.23 8.60
N PHE A 389 -18.68 2.93 8.24
CA PHE A 389 -19.86 3.28 9.07
C PHE A 389 -19.84 2.56 10.42
N ILE A 390 -19.45 1.28 10.44
CA ILE A 390 -19.31 0.52 11.69
C ILE A 390 -18.19 1.14 12.55
N ALA A 391 -17.04 1.47 11.96
CA ALA A 391 -15.96 2.16 12.68
C ALA A 391 -16.42 3.51 13.26
N CYS A 392 -17.22 4.28 12.52
CA CYS A 392 -17.82 5.53 13.00
C CYS A 392 -18.68 5.29 14.26
N GLY A 393 -19.50 4.24 14.27
CA GLY A 393 -20.29 3.86 15.44
C GLY A 393 -19.43 3.54 16.67
N PHE A 394 -18.34 2.80 16.51
CA PHE A 394 -17.41 2.52 17.61
C PHE A 394 -16.64 3.76 18.07
N LEU A 395 -16.32 4.69 17.18
CA LEU A 395 -15.69 5.96 17.54
C LEU A 395 -16.64 6.86 18.36
N ILE A 396 -17.94 6.87 18.04
CA ILE A 396 -18.96 7.55 18.86
C ILE A 396 -19.04 6.91 20.25
N ALA A 397 -19.09 5.57 20.31
CA ALA A 397 -19.10 4.85 21.58
C ALA A 397 -17.84 5.14 22.43
N LEU A 398 -16.66 5.23 21.78
CA LEU A 398 -15.42 5.63 22.42
C LEU A 398 -15.52 7.05 23.01
N GLY A 399 -16.09 8.00 22.27
CA GLY A 399 -16.32 9.36 22.72
C GLY A 399 -17.26 9.41 23.95
N ILE A 400 -18.32 8.60 23.94
CA ILE A 400 -19.25 8.48 25.08
C ILE A 400 -18.52 7.92 26.31
N ALA A 401 -17.75 6.83 26.15
CA ALA A 401 -16.97 6.24 27.24
C ALA A 401 -15.95 7.24 27.83
N GLY A 402 -15.29 8.05 26.97
CA GLY A 402 -14.40 9.14 27.39
C GLY A 402 -15.12 10.32 28.07
N SER A 403 -16.42 10.48 27.84
CA SER A 403 -17.22 11.52 28.50
C SER A 403 -17.72 11.11 29.89
N VAL A 404 -17.90 9.81 30.11
CA VAL A 404 -18.34 9.27 31.43
C VAL A 404 -17.23 9.39 32.47
N ASP A 405 -15.96 9.20 32.05
CA ASP A 405 -14.82 9.39 32.95
C ASP A 405 -13.68 10.11 32.21
N SER A 406 -13.52 11.39 32.52
CA SER A 406 -12.44 12.23 32.02
C SER A 406 -11.19 12.21 32.92
N THR A 407 -11.27 11.60 34.10
CA THR A 407 -10.21 11.61 35.10
C THR A 407 -9.46 10.28 35.24
N GLY A 408 -9.92 9.23 34.56
CA GLY A 408 -9.30 7.90 34.63
C GLY A 408 -9.50 7.18 35.96
N THR A 409 -10.41 7.66 36.80
CA THR A 409 -10.69 7.09 38.12
C THR A 409 -11.62 5.87 38.07
N ASN A 410 -12.45 5.79 37.03
CA ASN A 410 -13.39 4.69 36.86
C ASN A 410 -12.80 3.58 35.96
N LYS A 411 -12.35 2.49 36.59
CA LYS A 411 -11.77 1.33 35.90
C LYS A 411 -12.66 0.75 34.81
N ALA A 412 -14.00 0.81 34.96
CA ALA A 412 -14.92 0.30 33.96
C ALA A 412 -14.90 1.17 32.70
N ALA A 413 -14.89 2.50 32.85
CA ALA A 413 -14.81 3.44 31.74
C ALA A 413 -13.44 3.37 31.04
N SER A 414 -12.34 3.25 31.79
CA SER A 414 -10.99 3.03 31.24
C SER A 414 -10.90 1.74 30.41
N ASN A 415 -11.43 0.65 30.92
CA ASN A 415 -11.47 -0.63 30.19
C ASN A 415 -12.35 -0.54 28.93
N ALA A 416 -13.48 0.17 29.00
CA ALA A 416 -14.34 0.39 27.84
C ALA A 416 -13.63 1.22 26.76
N GLN A 417 -12.93 2.31 27.13
CA GLN A 417 -12.15 3.11 26.20
C GLN A 417 -11.05 2.29 25.51
N ALA A 418 -10.29 1.52 26.28
CA ALA A 418 -9.24 0.66 25.73
C ALA A 418 -9.81 -0.40 24.78
N SER A 419 -10.90 -1.08 25.17
CA SER A 419 -11.55 -2.10 24.34
C SER A 419 -12.12 -1.51 23.05
N LEU A 420 -12.75 -0.34 23.10
CA LEU A 420 -13.29 0.34 21.92
C LEU A 420 -12.19 0.83 20.98
N GLY A 421 -11.09 1.38 21.52
CA GLY A 421 -9.92 1.76 20.72
C GLY A 421 -9.29 0.57 19.99
N LEU A 422 -9.16 -0.57 20.67
CA LEU A 422 -8.73 -1.83 20.08
C LEU A 422 -9.68 -2.28 18.96
N LEU A 423 -11.00 -2.26 19.20
CA LEU A 423 -12.00 -2.67 18.22
C LEU A 423 -11.98 -1.81 16.96
N VAL A 424 -11.83 -0.49 17.08
CA VAL A 424 -11.70 0.41 15.91
C VAL A 424 -10.52 -0.02 15.04
N SER A 425 -9.36 -0.27 15.64
CA SER A 425 -8.14 -0.69 14.94
C SER A 425 -8.29 -2.04 14.23
N VAL A 426 -8.88 -3.00 14.93
CA VAL A 426 -9.08 -4.37 14.44
C VAL A 426 -10.09 -4.42 13.29
N LEU A 427 -11.20 -3.67 13.40
CA LEU A 427 -12.21 -3.56 12.35
C LEU A 427 -11.69 -2.85 11.10
N PHE A 428 -10.82 -1.86 11.26
CA PHE A 428 -10.15 -1.24 10.12
C PHE A 428 -9.37 -2.27 9.30
N CYS A 429 -8.63 -3.16 9.95
CA CYS A 429 -7.87 -4.23 9.29
C CYS A 429 -8.74 -5.35 8.72
N LEU A 430 -9.97 -5.57 9.24
CA LEU A 430 -10.89 -6.57 8.68
C LEU A 430 -11.51 -6.13 7.35
N GLY A 431 -11.82 -4.85 7.19
CA GLY A 431 -12.61 -4.37 6.06
C GLY A 431 -11.97 -3.22 5.28
N PRO A 432 -11.97 -1.99 5.80
CA PRO A 432 -11.55 -0.80 5.04
C PRO A 432 -10.12 -0.86 4.52
N ALA A 433 -9.16 -1.33 5.31
CA ALA A 433 -7.75 -1.36 4.91
C ALA A 433 -7.50 -2.29 3.71
N PRO A 434 -7.86 -3.58 3.73
CA PRO A 434 -7.64 -4.46 2.58
C PRO A 434 -8.46 -4.05 1.35
N ALA A 435 -9.72 -3.62 1.55
CA ALA A 435 -10.57 -3.18 0.45
C ALA A 435 -10.03 -1.93 -0.24
N SER A 436 -9.38 -1.02 0.49
CA SER A 436 -8.80 0.21 -0.08
C SER A 436 -7.74 -0.10 -1.13
N TRP A 437 -6.85 -1.06 -0.89
CA TRP A 437 -5.81 -1.44 -1.86
C TRP A 437 -6.40 -1.96 -3.17
N VAL A 438 -7.46 -2.77 -3.08
CA VAL A 438 -8.15 -3.29 -4.26
C VAL A 438 -8.84 -2.16 -5.02
N ILE A 439 -9.58 -1.30 -4.33
CA ILE A 439 -10.27 -0.14 -4.93
C ILE A 439 -9.27 0.77 -5.65
N ILE A 440 -8.12 1.09 -5.03
CA ILE A 440 -7.07 1.92 -5.61
C ILE A 440 -6.53 1.27 -6.90
N GLY A 441 -6.27 -0.02 -6.88
CA GLY A 441 -5.76 -0.76 -8.03
C GLY A 441 -6.75 -0.91 -9.19
N GLU A 442 -8.05 -1.11 -8.87
CA GLU A 442 -9.10 -1.32 -9.87
C GLU A 442 -9.63 0.01 -10.46
N THR A 443 -9.65 1.10 -9.69
CA THR A 443 -10.17 2.42 -10.13
C THR A 443 -9.25 3.10 -11.13
N SER A 444 -7.93 2.96 -10.97
CA SER A 444 -6.94 3.62 -11.82
C SER A 444 -6.96 3.07 -13.24
N SER A 445 -6.94 3.93 -14.26
CA SER A 445 -6.74 3.48 -15.65
C SER A 445 -5.41 2.76 -15.77
N VAL A 446 -5.34 1.71 -16.58
CA VAL A 446 -4.16 0.84 -16.68
C VAL A 446 -2.91 1.64 -17.05
N ARG A 447 -3.05 2.55 -18.00
CA ARG A 447 -1.98 3.43 -18.52
C ARG A 447 -1.45 4.42 -17.46
N LEU A 448 -2.36 5.06 -16.70
CA LEU A 448 -2.03 6.11 -15.73
C LEU A 448 -1.88 5.58 -14.30
N ARG A 449 -2.08 4.28 -14.06
CA ARG A 449 -2.09 3.66 -12.72
C ARG A 449 -0.87 4.02 -11.87
N PRO A 450 0.38 3.95 -12.35
CA PRO A 450 1.54 4.31 -11.53
C PRO A 450 1.51 5.76 -11.06
N LEU A 451 1.10 6.68 -11.94
CA LEU A 451 0.99 8.10 -11.62
C LEU A 451 -0.17 8.37 -10.65
N THR A 452 -1.35 7.78 -10.92
CA THR A 452 -2.53 7.92 -10.06
C THR A 452 -2.26 7.40 -8.64
N THR A 453 -1.61 6.23 -8.54
CA THR A 453 -1.25 5.63 -7.25
C THR A 453 -0.21 6.48 -6.51
N GLY A 454 0.78 7.01 -7.22
CA GLY A 454 1.80 7.91 -6.65
C GLY A 454 1.18 9.20 -6.09
N ILE A 455 0.32 9.88 -6.86
CA ILE A 455 -0.40 11.08 -6.41
C ILE A 455 -1.35 10.75 -5.24
N GLY A 456 -2.07 9.63 -5.32
CA GLY A 456 -2.93 9.18 -4.24
C GLY A 456 -2.15 8.94 -2.94
N ARG A 457 -0.95 8.34 -3.03
CA ARG A 457 -0.08 8.16 -1.85
C ARG A 457 0.47 9.50 -1.35
N GLY A 458 0.74 10.45 -2.25
CA GLY A 458 1.04 11.82 -1.87
C GLY A 458 -0.10 12.47 -1.07
N ALA A 459 -1.34 12.32 -1.53
CA ALA A 459 -2.53 12.79 -0.80
C ALA A 459 -2.68 12.13 0.58
N TYR A 460 -2.33 10.85 0.72
CA TYR A 460 -2.27 10.20 2.04
C TYR A 460 -1.39 10.97 3.02
N TYR A 461 -0.15 11.31 2.64
CA TYR A 461 0.78 12.02 3.52
C TYR A 461 0.36 13.47 3.78
N VAL A 462 -0.21 14.16 2.80
CA VAL A 462 -0.75 15.52 2.96
C VAL A 462 -1.84 15.57 4.03
N VAL A 463 -2.67 14.53 4.13
CA VAL A 463 -3.70 14.43 5.17
C VAL A 463 -3.13 13.83 6.47
N ASN A 464 -2.23 12.87 6.38
CA ASN A 464 -1.65 12.19 7.54
C ASN A 464 -0.90 13.14 8.48
N ILE A 465 -0.05 14.03 7.92
CA ILE A 465 0.76 14.95 8.73
C ILE A 465 -0.10 15.87 9.61
N PRO A 466 -1.09 16.64 9.10
CA PRO A 466 -1.98 17.42 9.95
C PRO A 466 -2.76 16.59 10.96
N CYS A 467 -3.20 15.40 10.58
CA CYS A 467 -3.93 14.50 11.47
C CYS A 467 -3.05 14.00 12.63
N ILE A 468 -1.75 13.76 12.40
CA ILE A 468 -0.80 13.40 13.47
C ILE A 468 -0.66 14.56 14.48
N PHE A 469 -0.51 15.81 14.00
CA PHE A 469 -0.47 16.97 14.89
C PHE A 469 -1.75 17.06 15.71
N LEU A 470 -2.91 16.94 15.06
CA LEU A 470 -4.20 16.98 15.72
C LEU A 470 -4.33 15.87 16.78
N ALA A 471 -3.97 14.63 16.44
CA ALA A 471 -4.02 13.49 17.37
C ALA A 471 -3.12 13.70 18.58
N SER A 472 -1.88 14.18 18.36
CA SER A 472 -0.92 14.43 19.44
C SER A 472 -1.41 15.53 20.40
N TYR A 473 -1.98 16.62 19.86
CA TYR A 473 -2.53 17.70 20.70
C TYR A 473 -3.80 17.29 21.43
N MET A 474 -4.62 16.43 20.83
CA MET A 474 -5.82 15.91 21.49
C MET A 474 -5.52 14.94 22.63
N LEU A 475 -4.45 14.13 22.50
CA LEU A 475 -4.12 13.11 23.49
C LEU A 475 -3.16 13.61 24.58
N ASN A 476 -2.37 14.66 24.33
CA ASN A 476 -1.36 15.12 25.28
C ASN A 476 -1.99 15.89 26.46
N ASP A 477 -1.54 15.57 27.69
CA ASP A 477 -2.04 16.13 28.94
C ASP A 477 -1.81 17.63 29.08
N ASP A 478 -0.68 18.14 28.54
CA ASP A 478 -0.34 19.57 28.60
C ASP A 478 -1.14 20.42 27.62
N LYS A 479 -1.95 19.80 26.77
CA LYS A 479 -2.74 20.49 25.74
C LYS A 479 -4.25 20.25 25.95
N TRP A 480 -4.90 19.62 25.00
CA TRP A 480 -6.36 19.47 25.05
C TRP A 480 -6.84 18.34 25.97
N ASN A 481 -6.00 17.37 26.25
CA ASN A 481 -6.25 16.23 27.13
C ASN A 481 -7.66 15.61 26.94
N LEU A 482 -8.02 15.37 25.69
CA LEU A 482 -9.34 14.84 25.35
C LEU A 482 -9.48 13.34 25.66
N GLY A 483 -8.36 12.60 25.68
CA GLY A 483 -8.38 11.15 25.88
C GLY A 483 -9.38 10.46 24.97
N GLY A 484 -10.31 9.69 25.56
CA GLY A 484 -11.38 9.01 24.82
C GLY A 484 -12.36 9.94 24.10
N LYS A 485 -12.51 11.21 24.52
CA LYS A 485 -13.38 12.21 23.85
C LYS A 485 -12.88 12.55 22.43
N SER A 486 -11.60 12.28 22.11
CA SER A 486 -11.07 12.39 20.75
C SER A 486 -11.84 11.53 19.75
N GLY A 487 -12.51 10.48 20.22
CA GLY A 487 -13.41 9.65 19.43
C GLY A 487 -14.51 10.44 18.71
N TYR A 488 -15.05 11.52 19.29
CA TYR A 488 -16.07 12.34 18.62
C TYR A 488 -15.52 13.08 17.39
N VAL A 489 -14.29 13.57 17.46
CA VAL A 489 -13.63 14.27 16.33
C VAL A 489 -13.42 13.29 15.20
N TRP A 490 -12.84 12.12 15.50
CA TRP A 490 -12.63 11.08 14.49
C TRP A 490 -13.94 10.45 13.98
N ALA A 491 -15.00 10.40 14.79
CA ALA A 491 -16.32 9.98 14.35
C ALA A 491 -16.92 10.95 13.32
N GLY A 492 -16.77 12.26 13.54
CA GLY A 492 -17.24 13.28 12.59
C GLY A 492 -16.54 13.16 11.24
N THR A 493 -15.22 13.06 11.23
CA THR A 493 -14.44 12.88 9.99
C THR A 493 -14.73 11.52 9.33
N ALA A 494 -14.86 10.43 10.10
CA ALA A 494 -15.24 9.12 9.60
C ALA A 494 -16.63 9.13 8.95
N PHE A 495 -17.60 9.83 9.54
CA PHE A 495 -18.94 9.96 8.96
C PHE A 495 -18.91 10.66 7.61
N ILE A 496 -18.18 11.78 7.50
CA ILE A 496 -18.00 12.51 6.24
C ILE A 496 -17.34 11.59 5.18
N CYS A 497 -16.25 10.92 5.55
CA CYS A 497 -15.56 9.99 4.63
C CYS A 497 -16.48 8.83 4.20
N SER A 498 -17.27 8.27 5.12
CA SER A 498 -18.21 7.19 4.81
C SER A 498 -19.32 7.65 3.87
N ALA A 499 -19.86 8.86 4.07
CA ALA A 499 -20.88 9.45 3.20
C ALA A 499 -20.33 9.72 1.79
N LEU A 500 -19.12 10.29 1.68
CA LEU A 500 -18.45 10.51 0.39
C LEU A 500 -18.13 9.17 -0.31
N SER A 501 -17.66 8.19 0.44
CA SER A 501 -17.38 6.85 -0.09
C SER A 501 -18.65 6.18 -0.63
N TRP A 502 -19.75 6.32 0.07
CA TRP A 502 -21.05 5.79 -0.37
C TRP A 502 -21.56 6.47 -1.64
N LEU A 503 -21.26 7.76 -1.83
CA LEU A 503 -21.66 8.52 -3.01
C LEU A 503 -20.79 8.20 -4.25
N PHE A 504 -19.46 8.11 -4.07
CA PHE A 504 -18.51 8.18 -5.19
C PHE A 504 -17.82 6.86 -5.50
N ILE A 505 -17.68 5.91 -4.57
CA ILE A 505 -17.00 4.65 -4.83
C ILE A 505 -17.95 3.68 -5.54
N PRO A 506 -17.61 3.21 -6.78
CA PRO A 506 -18.40 2.23 -7.50
C PRO A 506 -18.11 0.79 -7.01
N GLU A 507 -19.04 -0.14 -7.27
CA GLU A 507 -18.80 -1.57 -7.06
C GLU A 507 -18.14 -2.18 -8.31
N MET A 508 -16.89 -2.64 -8.14
CA MET A 508 -16.05 -3.15 -9.22
C MET A 508 -15.91 -4.68 -9.24
N LYS A 509 -16.59 -5.38 -8.31
CA LYS A 509 -16.48 -6.85 -8.20
C LYS A 509 -16.94 -7.53 -9.50
N HIS A 510 -16.12 -8.48 -10.00
CA HIS A 510 -16.35 -9.26 -11.21
C HIS A 510 -16.39 -8.46 -12.53
N ARG A 511 -15.83 -7.24 -12.55
CA ARG A 511 -15.72 -6.43 -13.75
C ARG A 511 -14.30 -6.43 -14.30
N SER A 512 -14.19 -6.51 -15.63
CA SER A 512 -12.91 -6.34 -16.33
C SER A 512 -12.48 -4.86 -16.29
N PHE A 513 -11.20 -4.60 -16.50
CA PHE A 513 -10.71 -3.22 -16.58
C PHE A 513 -11.37 -2.43 -17.71
N ARG A 514 -11.67 -3.10 -18.87
CA ARG A 514 -12.37 -2.48 -20.00
C ARG A 514 -13.80 -2.08 -19.63
N GLU A 515 -14.56 -2.94 -18.96
CA GLU A 515 -15.91 -2.59 -18.48
C GLU A 515 -15.89 -1.41 -17.50
N ILE A 516 -14.89 -1.38 -16.61
CA ILE A 516 -14.68 -0.26 -15.68
C ILE A 516 -14.40 1.03 -16.46
N ASP A 517 -13.56 0.97 -17.48
CA ASP A 517 -13.25 2.11 -18.34
C ASP A 517 -14.50 2.66 -19.05
N ILE A 518 -15.29 1.78 -19.65
CA ILE A 518 -16.55 2.14 -20.34
C ILE A 518 -17.53 2.80 -19.36
N LEU A 519 -17.69 2.25 -18.16
CA LEU A 519 -18.60 2.82 -17.16
C LEU A 519 -18.18 4.21 -16.68
N PHE A 520 -16.88 4.45 -16.55
CA PHE A 520 -16.36 5.79 -16.24
C PHE A 520 -16.54 6.75 -17.41
N GLN A 521 -16.29 6.33 -18.65
CA GLN A 521 -16.48 7.14 -19.85
C GLN A 521 -17.95 7.52 -20.06
N ARG A 522 -18.89 6.59 -19.80
CA ARG A 522 -20.33 6.83 -19.83
C ARG A 522 -20.85 7.63 -18.64
N HIS A 523 -19.99 8.05 -17.71
CA HIS A 523 -20.34 8.78 -16.48
C HIS A 523 -21.48 8.12 -15.67
N VAL A 524 -21.56 6.79 -15.64
CA VAL A 524 -22.57 6.07 -14.89
C VAL A 524 -22.41 6.32 -13.39
N PRO A 525 -23.46 6.76 -12.66
CA PRO A 525 -23.36 7.00 -11.22
C PRO A 525 -22.94 5.74 -10.47
N ALA A 526 -22.00 5.87 -9.51
CA ALA A 526 -21.38 4.77 -8.76
C ALA A 526 -22.39 3.78 -8.15
N ARG A 527 -23.58 4.26 -7.78
CA ARG A 527 -24.65 3.45 -7.18
C ARG A 527 -25.31 2.47 -8.16
N HIS A 528 -25.32 2.78 -9.45
CA HIS A 528 -25.99 2.00 -10.50
C HIS A 528 -25.06 0.95 -11.13
N TRP A 529 -23.77 1.00 -10.88
CA TRP A 529 -22.79 0.08 -11.48
C TRP A 529 -23.16 -1.39 -11.32
N LYS A 530 -23.64 -1.80 -10.14
CA LYS A 530 -24.03 -3.19 -9.87
C LYS A 530 -25.06 -3.74 -10.85
N ASN A 531 -25.97 -2.90 -11.31
CA ASN A 531 -27.12 -3.29 -12.13
C ASN A 531 -26.94 -2.97 -13.63
N THR A 532 -25.86 -2.27 -14.01
CA THR A 532 -25.60 -1.89 -15.39
C THR A 532 -24.87 -3.04 -16.09
N VAL A 533 -25.47 -3.60 -17.14
CA VAL A 533 -24.81 -4.55 -18.04
C VAL A 533 -24.06 -3.75 -19.09
N VAL A 534 -22.81 -4.07 -19.32
CA VAL A 534 -21.97 -3.45 -20.35
C VAL A 534 -21.72 -4.51 -21.41
N ASP A 535 -22.11 -4.25 -22.64
CA ASP A 535 -21.69 -5.03 -23.81
C ASP A 535 -20.33 -4.48 -24.27
N ILE A 536 -19.34 -5.35 -24.33
CA ILE A 536 -17.95 -4.99 -24.67
C ILE A 536 -17.84 -4.63 -26.16
N ASN A 537 -18.81 -5.04 -26.95
CA ASN A 537 -18.87 -4.83 -28.42
C ASN A 537 -19.63 -3.56 -28.85
N ASP A 538 -20.27 -2.86 -27.91
CA ASP A 538 -21.08 -1.67 -28.22
C ASP A 538 -20.27 -0.40 -28.58
N ASP A 539 -18.94 -0.44 -28.51
CA ASP A 539 -18.07 0.72 -28.72
C ASP A 539 -17.05 0.52 -29.89
N GLU A 540 -17.32 -0.38 -30.87
CA GLU A 540 -16.58 -0.43 -32.14
C GLU A 540 -17.22 0.44 -33.23
#